data_430b22b6055b06c4bb513a88b25e6d95
#
_entry.id   430b22b6055b06c4bb513a88b25e6d95
#
_cell.length_a   1.000
_cell.length_b   1.000
_cell.length_c   1.000
_cell.angle_alpha   90.00
_cell.angle_beta   90.00
_cell.angle_gamma   90.00
#
_symmetry.space_group_name_H-M   'P 1'
#
loop_
_entity.id
_entity.type
_entity.pdbx_description
1 polymer ?
#
loop_
_entity_poly.entity_id
_entity_poly.type
_entity_poly.pdbx_seq_one_letter_code
_entity_poly.pdbx_strand_id
1 'polypeptide(L)'
;MSLTIHTEIHGLGGRARELAELLVEHATRQGAAEGSLGADAVQALGADIGEYVLITRWRDEEAMRAHYASSDYTYYVDRIGELLARPSDVRISYVEREVRATADLSQDPTRQG
;
A
#
# COMPACT_ATOMS: atom_id res chain seq x y z
N MET A 1 -7.25 16.43 5.28
CA MET A 1 -5.88 15.87 5.24
C MET A 1 -5.97 14.41 4.88
N SER A 2 -5.33 14.01 3.78
CA SER A 2 -5.29 12.61 3.38
C SER A 2 -4.14 11.87 4.06
N LEU A 3 -4.18 10.54 4.00
CA LEU A 3 -3.12 9.70 4.55
C LEU A 3 -2.57 8.80 3.47
N THR A 4 -1.26 8.63 3.47
CA THR A 4 -0.58 7.61 2.67
C THR A 4 0.10 6.64 3.61
N ILE A 5 -0.13 5.35 3.41
CA ILE A 5 0.45 4.30 4.21
C ILE A 5 1.38 3.47 3.34
N HIS A 6 2.64 3.42 3.72
CA HIS A 6 3.65 2.56 3.13
C HIS A 6 3.88 1.37 4.06
N THR A 7 3.64 0.16 3.56
CA THR A 7 3.90 -1.06 4.32
C THR A 7 4.96 -1.87 3.58
N GLU A 8 6.12 -1.99 4.18
CA GLU A 8 7.17 -2.87 3.66
C GLU A 8 6.90 -4.29 4.16
N ILE A 9 6.76 -5.21 3.22
CA ILE A 9 6.32 -6.58 3.49
C ILE A 9 7.45 -7.54 3.12
N HIS A 10 7.85 -8.35 4.12
CA HIS A 10 8.99 -9.25 4.04
C HIS A 10 8.50 -10.69 4.01
N GLY A 11 8.38 -11.25 2.80
CA GLY A 11 7.83 -12.58 2.60
C GLY A 11 8.85 -13.70 2.75
N LEU A 12 8.34 -14.89 3.03
CA LEU A 12 9.12 -16.11 2.95
C LEU A 12 9.55 -16.37 1.50
N GLY A 13 10.84 -16.59 1.25
CA GLY A 13 11.39 -16.72 -0.09
C GLY A 13 10.71 -17.80 -0.94
N GLY A 14 10.38 -18.94 -0.34
CA GLY A 14 9.72 -20.03 -1.05
C GLY A 14 8.23 -19.84 -1.30
N ARG A 15 7.64 -18.76 -0.78
CA ARG A 15 6.20 -18.47 -0.89
C ARG A 15 5.90 -17.10 -1.48
N ALA A 16 6.87 -16.52 -2.18
CA ALA A 16 6.75 -15.18 -2.75
C ALA A 16 5.56 -15.04 -3.70
N ARG A 17 5.27 -16.07 -4.50
CA ARG A 17 4.15 -16.05 -5.44
C ARG A 17 2.81 -15.99 -4.73
N GLU A 18 2.62 -16.79 -3.69
CA GLU A 18 1.39 -16.78 -2.90
C GLU A 18 1.19 -15.43 -2.23
N LEU A 19 2.26 -14.85 -1.71
CA LEU A 19 2.23 -13.53 -1.10
C LEU A 19 1.84 -12.46 -2.13
N ALA A 20 2.45 -12.49 -3.32
CA ALA A 20 2.12 -11.55 -4.38
C ALA A 20 0.63 -11.62 -4.76
N GLU A 21 0.08 -12.82 -4.91
CA GLU A 21 -1.33 -13.01 -5.23
C GLU A 21 -2.24 -12.46 -4.13
N LEU A 22 -1.90 -12.71 -2.87
CA LEU A 22 -2.65 -12.17 -1.73
C LEU A 22 -2.62 -10.64 -1.69
N LEU A 23 -1.45 -10.05 -1.95
CA LEU A 23 -1.28 -8.59 -1.94
C LEU A 23 -2.07 -7.92 -3.06
N VAL A 24 -2.11 -8.51 -4.25
CA VAL A 24 -2.91 -7.99 -5.36
C VAL A 24 -4.40 -8.05 -5.02
N GLU A 25 -4.86 -9.16 -4.48
CA GLU A 25 -6.25 -9.31 -4.04
C GLU A 25 -6.60 -8.27 -2.97
N HIS A 26 -5.75 -8.11 -1.98
CA HIS A 26 -5.98 -7.18 -0.89
C HIS A 26 -5.96 -5.73 -1.37
N ALA A 27 -5.00 -5.35 -2.23
CA ALA A 27 -4.93 -4.01 -2.80
C ALA A 27 -6.20 -3.69 -3.62
N THR A 28 -6.72 -4.66 -4.36
CA THR A 28 -7.96 -4.49 -5.12
C THR A 28 -9.14 -4.19 -4.20
N ARG A 29 -9.25 -4.92 -3.09
CA ARG A 29 -10.31 -4.71 -2.10
C ARG A 29 -10.16 -3.36 -1.38
N GLN A 30 -8.93 -3.02 -0.99
CA GLN A 30 -8.66 -1.73 -0.36
C GLN A 30 -8.99 -0.56 -1.29
N GLY A 31 -8.63 -0.69 -2.57
CA GLY A 31 -8.91 0.35 -3.57
C GLY A 31 -10.41 0.59 -3.78
N ALA A 32 -11.25 -0.41 -3.54
CA ALA A 32 -12.70 -0.32 -3.66
C ALA A 32 -13.39 0.11 -2.35
N ALA A 33 -12.67 0.20 -1.25
CA ALA A 33 -13.25 0.56 0.05
C ALA A 33 -13.67 2.03 0.09
N GLU A 34 -14.70 2.33 0.87
CA GLU A 34 -15.15 3.72 1.05
C GLU A 34 -14.03 4.57 1.65
N GLY A 35 -13.80 5.74 1.06
CA GLY A 35 -12.75 6.65 1.48
C GLY A 35 -11.37 6.31 0.98
N SER A 36 -11.21 5.23 0.21
CA SER A 36 -9.95 4.91 -0.44
C SER A 36 -9.68 5.89 -1.60
N LEU A 37 -8.45 6.36 -1.68
CA LEU A 37 -7.95 7.15 -2.81
C LEU A 37 -7.05 6.32 -3.73
N GLY A 38 -6.83 5.07 -3.41
CA GLY A 38 -6.05 4.14 -4.20
C GLY A 38 -5.25 3.16 -3.35
N ALA A 39 -4.90 2.04 -3.94
CA ALA A 39 -4.07 1.02 -3.31
C ALA A 39 -3.23 0.33 -4.39
N ASP A 40 -1.95 0.19 -4.13
CA ASP A 40 -1.00 -0.45 -5.04
C ASP A 40 -0.12 -1.43 -4.28
N ALA A 41 0.06 -2.61 -4.85
CA ALA A 41 1.06 -3.56 -4.39
C ALA A 41 2.21 -3.54 -5.40
N VAL A 42 3.41 -3.24 -4.96
CA VAL A 42 4.56 -3.08 -5.84
C VAL A 42 5.74 -3.90 -5.35
N GLN A 43 6.64 -4.20 -6.27
CA GLN A 43 7.90 -4.86 -5.98
C GLN A 43 9.03 -3.87 -6.28
N ALA A 44 9.96 -3.70 -5.34
CA ALA A 44 11.12 -2.86 -5.55
C ALA A 44 12.10 -3.55 -6.52
N LEU A 45 12.56 -2.83 -7.53
CA LEU A 45 13.58 -3.35 -8.45
C LEU A 45 14.90 -3.51 -7.69
N GLY A 46 15.56 -4.64 -7.90
CA GLY A 46 16.83 -4.94 -7.23
C GLY A 46 16.68 -5.49 -5.81
N ALA A 47 15.47 -5.58 -5.27
CA ALA A 47 15.23 -6.22 -3.99
C ALA A 47 15.18 -7.74 -4.11
N ASP A 48 15.30 -8.44 -2.98
CA ASP A 48 15.17 -9.88 -2.93
C ASP A 48 13.75 -10.33 -3.27
N ILE A 49 13.61 -11.56 -3.74
CA ILE A 49 12.30 -12.17 -4.01
C ILE A 49 11.49 -12.21 -2.71
N GLY A 50 10.23 -11.77 -2.78
CA GLY A 50 9.35 -11.74 -1.62
C GLY A 50 9.33 -10.42 -0.88
N GLU A 51 10.12 -9.45 -1.30
CA GLU A 51 10.10 -8.10 -0.73
C GLU A 51 9.13 -7.22 -1.54
N TYR A 52 8.05 -6.78 -0.88
CA TYR A 52 7.01 -6.00 -1.51
C TYR A 52 6.69 -4.74 -0.71
N VAL A 53 6.07 -3.78 -1.35
CA VAL A 53 5.52 -2.59 -0.68
C VAL A 53 4.05 -2.47 -1.04
N LEU A 54 3.21 -2.36 -0.03
CA LEU A 54 1.80 -2.03 -0.19
C LEU A 54 1.63 -0.55 0.10
N ILE A 55 1.11 0.19 -0.87
CA ILE A 55 0.88 1.63 -0.74
C ILE A 55 -0.61 1.86 -0.79
N THR A 56 -1.17 2.43 0.28
CA THR A 56 -2.59 2.76 0.34
C THR A 56 -2.75 4.24 0.67
N ARG A 57 -3.79 4.84 0.09
CA ARG A 57 -4.11 6.24 0.33
C ARG A 57 -5.56 6.35 0.77
N TRP A 58 -5.80 7.16 1.77
CA TRP A 58 -7.11 7.32 2.39
C TRP A 58 -7.49 8.79 2.45
N ARG A 59 -8.79 9.07 2.23
CA ARG A 59 -9.34 10.42 2.28
C ARG A 59 -9.08 11.08 3.64
N ASP A 60 -9.20 10.33 4.71
CA ASP A 60 -9.01 10.78 6.08
C ASP A 60 -8.71 9.59 7.02
N GLU A 61 -8.41 9.91 8.26
CA GLU A 61 -8.09 8.90 9.28
C GLU A 61 -9.29 8.01 9.63
N GLU A 62 -10.49 8.57 9.60
CA GLU A 62 -11.71 7.81 9.88
C GLU A 62 -11.91 6.68 8.86
N ALA A 63 -11.74 6.98 7.57
CA ALA A 63 -11.84 5.97 6.51
C ALA A 63 -10.78 4.88 6.67
N MET A 64 -9.56 5.25 7.01
CA MET A 64 -8.48 4.31 7.28
C MET A 64 -8.83 3.38 8.44
N ARG A 65 -9.30 3.93 9.55
CA ARG A 65 -9.67 3.14 10.74
C ARG A 65 -10.83 2.20 10.47
N ALA A 66 -11.81 2.65 9.68
CA ALA A 66 -12.94 1.82 9.29
C ALA A 66 -12.47 0.61 8.48
N HIS A 67 -11.50 0.79 7.60
CA HIS A 67 -10.92 -0.32 6.84
C HIS A 67 -10.22 -1.32 7.78
N TYR A 68 -9.40 -0.86 8.71
CA TYR A 68 -8.70 -1.75 9.65
C TYR A 68 -9.65 -2.50 10.58
N ALA A 69 -10.85 -2.00 10.79
CA ALA A 69 -11.89 -2.68 11.56
C ALA A 69 -12.76 -3.61 10.70
N SER A 70 -12.53 -3.67 9.41
CA SER A 70 -13.36 -4.43 8.46
C SER A 70 -13.05 -5.93 8.45
N SER A 71 -14.01 -6.72 7.97
CA SER A 71 -13.82 -8.15 7.76
C SER A 71 -12.79 -8.44 6.66
N ASP A 72 -12.66 -7.58 5.67
CA ASP A 72 -11.64 -7.70 4.63
C ASP A 72 -10.23 -7.63 5.20
N TYR A 73 -10.01 -6.73 6.15
CA TYR A 73 -8.71 -6.63 6.80
C TYR A 73 -8.42 -7.83 7.70
N THR A 74 -9.41 -8.31 8.45
CA THR A 74 -9.27 -9.53 9.27
C THR A 74 -8.91 -10.74 8.41
N TYR A 75 -9.60 -10.90 7.27
CA TYR A 75 -9.30 -11.96 6.31
C TYR A 75 -7.85 -11.90 5.81
N TYR A 76 -7.39 -10.70 5.48
CA TYR A 76 -6.03 -10.48 5.03
C TYR A 76 -4.99 -10.83 6.12
N VAL A 77 -5.20 -10.35 7.33
CA VAL A 77 -4.29 -10.60 8.47
C VAL A 77 -4.18 -12.09 8.76
N ASP A 78 -5.29 -12.80 8.72
CA ASP A 78 -5.29 -14.26 8.97
C ASP A 78 -4.48 -15.03 7.93
N ARG A 79 -4.44 -14.55 6.71
CA ARG A 79 -3.72 -15.22 5.62
C ARG A 79 -2.26 -14.82 5.52
N ILE A 80 -1.96 -13.54 5.71
CA ILE A 80 -0.60 -13.06 5.47
C ILE A 80 0.40 -13.58 6.51
N GLY A 81 -0.04 -13.85 7.72
CA GLY A 81 0.83 -14.29 8.80
C GLY A 81 1.69 -15.50 8.46
N GLU A 82 1.15 -16.42 7.69
CA GLU A 82 1.87 -17.64 7.27
C GLU A 82 2.90 -17.37 6.17
N LEU A 83 2.82 -16.23 5.51
CA LEU A 83 3.62 -15.89 4.35
C LEU A 83 4.77 -14.94 4.68
N LEU A 84 4.82 -14.43 5.91
CA LEU A 84 5.82 -13.45 6.32
C LEU A 84 7.04 -14.10 6.95
N ALA A 85 8.22 -13.60 6.57
CA ALA A 85 9.49 -13.97 7.20
C ALA A 85 9.71 -13.20 8.50
N ARG A 86 9.15 -12.00 8.59
CA ARG A 86 9.23 -11.12 9.76
C ARG A 86 8.11 -10.10 9.72
N PRO A 87 7.83 -9.39 10.84
CA PRO A 87 6.80 -8.35 10.85
C PRO A 87 7.04 -7.26 9.81
N SER A 88 5.94 -6.72 9.28
CA SER A 88 5.99 -5.63 8.31
C SER A 88 6.35 -4.31 8.97
N ASP A 89 7.01 -3.44 8.20
CA ASP A 89 7.32 -2.07 8.61
C ASP A 89 6.29 -1.12 8.03
N VAL A 90 5.63 -0.35 8.87
CA VAL A 90 4.53 0.53 8.46
C VAL A 90 4.90 1.98 8.71
N ARG A 91 4.72 2.82 7.67
CA ARG A 91 4.88 4.26 7.78
C ARG A 91 3.59 4.93 7.34
N ILE A 92 3.04 5.77 8.21
CA ILE A 92 1.84 6.56 7.93
C ILE A 92 2.26 8.01 7.75
N SER A 93 1.90 8.59 6.60
CA SER A 93 2.19 9.98 6.29
C SER A 93 0.88 10.75 6.17
N TYR A 94 0.80 11.87 6.88
CA TYR A 94 -0.34 12.78 6.80
C TYR A 94 -0.02 13.82 5.74
N VAL A 95 -0.88 13.89 4.71
CA VAL A 95 -0.63 14.72 3.52
C VAL A 95 -1.56 15.92 3.55
N GLU A 96 -1.00 17.12 3.71
CA GLU A 96 -1.77 18.36 3.70
C GLU A 96 -2.06 18.84 2.29
N ARG A 97 -1.13 18.60 1.37
CA ARG A 97 -1.23 19.08 0.00
C ARG A 97 -0.57 18.10 -0.96
N GLU A 98 -1.25 17.86 -2.08
CA GLU A 98 -0.71 17.08 -3.20
C GLU A 98 -0.85 17.90 -4.48
N VAL A 99 0.19 17.89 -5.31
CA VAL A 99 0.16 18.52 -6.62
C VAL A 99 0.35 17.45 -7.68
N ARG A 100 -0.55 17.44 -8.65
CA ARG A 100 -0.42 16.57 -9.83
C ARG A 100 0.02 17.41 -11.01
N ALA A 101 1.05 16.96 -11.70
CA ALA A 101 1.56 17.61 -12.88
C ALA A 101 2.01 16.58 -13.89
N THR A 102 1.92 16.92 -15.17
CA THR A 102 2.55 16.13 -16.23
C THR A 102 3.98 16.61 -16.37
N ALA A 103 4.93 15.71 -16.11
CA ALA A 103 6.34 16.07 -16.15
C ALA A 103 6.85 16.07 -17.58
N ASP A 104 7.38 17.21 -18.03
CA ASP A 104 8.31 17.30 -19.12
C ASP A 104 9.71 17.25 -18.48
N LEU A 105 10.58 16.38 -18.96
CA LEU A 105 11.91 16.17 -18.37
C LEU A 105 12.78 17.42 -18.36
N SER A 106 12.43 18.43 -19.18
CA SER A 106 13.14 19.71 -19.23
C SER A 106 12.61 20.76 -18.25
N GLN A 107 11.54 20.45 -17.50
CA GLN A 107 10.87 21.41 -16.63
C GLN A 107 10.69 20.86 -15.22
N ASP A 108 10.68 21.77 -14.26
CA ASP A 108 10.36 21.45 -12.87
C ASP A 108 8.83 21.27 -12.73
N PRO A 109 8.33 20.07 -12.39
CA PRO A 109 6.90 19.80 -12.27
C PRO A 109 6.24 20.65 -11.17
N THR A 110 6.97 21.12 -10.17
CA THR A 110 6.40 21.92 -9.10
C THR A 110 6.01 23.34 -9.53
N ARG A 111 6.48 23.78 -10.70
CA ARG A 111 6.14 25.10 -11.27
C ARG A 111 4.82 25.10 -12.02
N GLN A 112 4.22 23.96 -12.26
CA GLN A 112 3.02 23.80 -13.10
C GLN A 112 1.72 23.89 -12.32
N GLY A 113 1.79 24.07 -11.03
CA GLY A 113 0.62 24.10 -10.16
C GLY A 113 0.24 25.50 -9.68
#